data_da0cdf04ec76ca6dba6f800192fedf96
#
_entry.id   da0cdf04ec76ca6dba6f800192fedf96
#
_cell.length_a   1.000
_cell.length_b   1.000
_cell.length_c   1.000
_cell.angle_alpha   90.00
_cell.angle_beta   90.00
_cell.angle_gamma   90.00
#
_symmetry.space_group_name_H-M   'P 1'
#
loop_
_entity.id
_entity.type
_entity.pdbx_description
1 polymer ?
#
loop_
_entity_poly.entity_id
_entity_poly.type
_entity_poly.pdbx_seq_one_letter_code
_entity_poly.pdbx_strand_id
1 'polypeptide(L)'
;MKIEDVFYKLRPISGKQLDVLWQEYLVADAPLRRVIEKTLRIQLARRLGETFESENVLLKPPPEELAAGQYPVGTVHYGRNSYYEFGLKEHEFIQHIGIFGRSGSGKTNLAYLILQGLVDAGKPFLVFDWKRNYRDLVAGKEFADLLVFTVGRDVLPFRFNPLVPPPGTPAKVWLKKLIEVLCHAYFLGEGVSILLLRASRPKCDASVLRPSASWHETASAIRSTW
;
A
#
# COMPACT_ATOMS: atom_id res chain seq x y z
N MET A 1 5.46 5.57 -35.85
CA MET A 1 6.25 4.68 -34.97
C MET A 1 7.32 4.02 -35.80
N LYS A 2 8.60 4.16 -35.41
CA LYS A 2 9.74 3.54 -36.09
C LYS A 2 9.70 2.02 -35.93
N ILE A 3 10.34 1.29 -36.82
CA ILE A 3 10.30 -0.18 -36.77
C ILE A 3 11.06 -0.75 -35.56
N GLU A 4 12.09 -0.03 -35.10
CA GLU A 4 12.82 -0.38 -33.88
C GLU A 4 11.91 -0.38 -32.64
N ASP A 5 10.96 0.56 -32.58
CA ASP A 5 9.99 0.66 -31.49
C ASP A 5 9.02 -0.53 -31.50
N VAL A 6 8.61 -0.96 -32.70
CA VAL A 6 7.76 -2.16 -32.88
C VAL A 6 8.49 -3.41 -32.40
N PHE A 7 9.75 -3.52 -32.76
CA PHE A 7 10.63 -4.61 -32.35
C PHE A 7 10.80 -4.65 -30.84
N TYR A 8 11.14 -3.51 -30.26
CA TYR A 8 11.31 -3.38 -28.81
C TYR A 8 10.05 -3.82 -28.03
N LYS A 9 8.87 -3.43 -28.52
CA LYS A 9 7.58 -3.76 -27.90
C LYS A 9 7.18 -5.24 -28.05
N LEU A 10 7.56 -5.88 -29.15
CA LEU A 10 7.25 -7.30 -29.38
C LEU A 10 8.25 -8.26 -28.72
N ARG A 11 9.45 -7.80 -28.39
CA ARG A 11 10.53 -8.65 -27.84
C ARG A 11 10.14 -9.45 -26.61
N PRO A 12 9.44 -8.88 -25.59
CA PRO A 12 9.02 -9.62 -24.41
C PRO A 12 7.97 -10.71 -24.72
N ILE A 13 7.26 -10.60 -25.86
CA ILE A 13 6.14 -11.46 -26.21
C ILE A 13 6.54 -12.60 -27.15
N SER A 14 7.46 -12.33 -28.08
CA SER A 14 7.76 -13.23 -29.21
C SER A 14 9.17 -13.83 -29.17
N GLY A 15 10.01 -13.42 -28.23
CA GLY A 15 11.30 -14.03 -27.90
C GLY A 15 12.20 -14.33 -29.13
N LYS A 16 12.72 -15.56 -29.19
CA LYS A 16 13.68 -16.00 -30.22
C LYS A 16 13.19 -15.87 -31.68
N GLN A 17 11.89 -16.01 -31.91
CA GLN A 17 11.34 -15.88 -33.28
C GLN A 17 11.46 -14.44 -33.80
N LEU A 18 11.36 -13.48 -32.91
CA LEU A 18 11.52 -12.09 -33.28
C LEU A 18 12.99 -11.74 -33.59
N ASP A 19 13.93 -12.31 -32.90
CA ASP A 19 15.36 -12.05 -33.13
C ASP A 19 15.77 -12.55 -34.52
N VAL A 20 15.21 -13.68 -35.00
CA VAL A 20 15.42 -14.18 -36.35
C VAL A 20 14.83 -13.21 -37.39
N LEU A 21 13.59 -12.76 -37.22
CA LEU A 21 12.94 -11.79 -38.12
C LEU A 21 13.70 -10.45 -38.14
N TRP A 22 14.36 -10.07 -37.05
CA TRP A 22 15.20 -8.88 -37.02
C TRP A 22 16.45 -9.03 -37.84
N GLN A 23 17.11 -10.15 -37.78
CA GLN A 23 18.28 -10.43 -38.62
C GLN A 23 17.88 -10.45 -40.10
N GLU A 24 16.76 -11.07 -40.43
CA GLU A 24 16.22 -11.05 -41.79
C GLU A 24 15.91 -9.64 -42.26
N TYR A 25 15.32 -8.79 -41.43
CA TYR A 25 15.01 -7.39 -41.73
C TYR A 25 16.27 -6.57 -42.04
N LEU A 26 17.36 -6.80 -41.30
CA LEU A 26 18.61 -6.08 -41.51
C LEU A 26 19.26 -6.37 -42.87
N VAL A 27 19.10 -7.59 -43.40
CA VAL A 27 19.71 -8.06 -44.65
C VAL A 27 18.75 -7.94 -45.86
N ALA A 28 17.44 -7.78 -45.56
CA ALA A 28 16.38 -7.77 -46.59
C ALA A 28 16.51 -6.57 -47.55
N ASP A 29 16.06 -6.77 -48.77
CA ASP A 29 15.85 -5.70 -49.74
C ASP A 29 14.58 -4.86 -49.44
N ALA A 30 14.38 -3.76 -50.16
CA ALA A 30 13.31 -2.82 -49.89
C ALA A 30 11.88 -3.43 -49.96
N PRO A 31 11.53 -4.32 -50.90
CA PRO A 31 10.22 -4.98 -50.92
C PRO A 31 10.03 -5.91 -49.72
N LEU A 32 11.01 -6.73 -49.36
CA LEU A 32 10.93 -7.68 -48.26
C LEU A 32 10.87 -6.95 -46.90
N ARG A 33 11.63 -5.87 -46.73
CA ARG A 33 11.52 -5.01 -45.55
C ARG A 33 10.09 -4.52 -45.30
N ARG A 34 9.40 -4.04 -46.36
CA ARG A 34 7.99 -3.60 -46.25
C ARG A 34 7.06 -4.71 -45.77
N VAL A 35 7.29 -5.94 -46.27
CA VAL A 35 6.49 -7.12 -45.87
C VAL A 35 6.73 -7.43 -44.37
N ILE A 36 7.99 -7.48 -43.96
CA ILE A 36 8.36 -7.73 -42.55
C ILE A 36 7.77 -6.65 -41.63
N GLU A 37 7.91 -5.37 -41.99
CA GLU A 37 7.33 -4.26 -41.23
C GLU A 37 5.82 -4.38 -41.07
N LYS A 38 5.11 -4.69 -42.18
CA LYS A 38 3.66 -4.87 -42.17
C LYS A 38 3.26 -6.05 -41.24
N THR A 39 3.98 -7.16 -41.35
CA THR A 39 3.73 -8.35 -40.52
C THR A 39 3.95 -8.05 -39.03
N LEU A 40 5.05 -7.37 -38.69
CA LEU A 40 5.34 -7.00 -37.34
C LEU A 40 4.30 -6.03 -36.75
N ARG A 41 3.84 -5.06 -37.55
CA ARG A 41 2.76 -4.14 -37.11
C ARG A 41 1.45 -4.87 -36.87
N ILE A 42 1.10 -5.84 -37.72
CA ILE A 42 -0.10 -6.68 -37.53
C ILE A 42 0.04 -7.56 -36.30
N GLN A 43 1.22 -8.15 -36.07
CA GLN A 43 1.48 -8.93 -34.85
C GLN A 43 1.38 -8.07 -33.60
N LEU A 44 1.94 -6.87 -33.64
CA LEU A 44 1.85 -5.91 -32.55
C LEU A 44 0.38 -5.58 -32.23
N ALA A 45 -0.40 -5.22 -33.24
CA ALA A 45 -1.82 -4.90 -33.08
C ALA A 45 -2.63 -6.07 -32.50
N ARG A 46 -2.37 -7.30 -32.98
CA ARG A 46 -3.04 -8.52 -32.48
C ARG A 46 -2.66 -8.88 -31.05
N ARG A 47 -1.39 -8.70 -30.66
CA ARG A 47 -0.87 -9.10 -29.34
C ARG A 47 -1.14 -8.09 -28.26
N LEU A 48 -1.12 -6.81 -28.59
CA LEU A 48 -1.31 -5.72 -27.63
C LEU A 48 -2.75 -5.18 -27.63
N GLY A 49 -3.60 -5.60 -28.56
CA GLY A 49 -4.96 -5.11 -28.73
C GLY A 49 -5.04 -3.72 -29.35
N GLU A 50 -6.26 -3.25 -29.59
CA GLU A 50 -6.55 -1.97 -30.27
C GLU A 50 -6.15 -0.71 -29.47
N THR A 51 -5.50 -0.87 -28.33
CA THR A 51 -5.04 0.22 -27.47
C THR A 51 -3.89 1.05 -28.07
N PHE A 52 -3.49 0.76 -29.31
CA PHE A 52 -2.32 1.34 -29.97
C PHE A 52 -2.57 2.65 -30.73
N GLU A 53 -3.79 3.11 -30.83
CA GLU A 53 -4.09 4.42 -31.44
C GLU A 53 -3.78 5.61 -30.53
N SER A 54 -3.53 5.38 -29.27
CA SER A 54 -3.10 6.43 -28.34
C SER A 54 -1.58 6.41 -28.19
N GLU A 55 -0.98 7.56 -28.01
CA GLU A 55 0.45 7.82 -27.77
C GLU A 55 1.03 7.14 -26.49
N ASN A 56 0.40 6.08 -26.02
CA ASN A 56 0.77 5.37 -24.80
C ASN A 56 2.09 4.59 -25.00
N VAL A 57 3.12 5.03 -24.33
CA VAL A 57 4.38 4.30 -24.21
C VAL A 57 4.15 3.09 -23.31
N LEU A 58 4.09 1.90 -23.90
CA LEU A 58 4.13 0.66 -23.12
C LEU A 58 5.55 0.44 -22.63
N LEU A 59 5.71 0.51 -21.33
CA LEU A 59 6.97 0.16 -20.68
C LEU A 59 7.21 -1.35 -20.80
N LYS A 60 8.47 -1.74 -20.93
CA LYS A 60 8.86 -3.14 -20.86
C LYS A 60 8.50 -3.71 -19.47
N PRO A 61 7.96 -4.95 -19.39
CA PRO A 61 7.71 -5.55 -18.08
C PRO A 61 9.01 -5.65 -17.27
N PRO A 62 8.97 -5.50 -15.95
CA PRO A 62 10.15 -5.67 -15.11
C PRO A 62 10.70 -7.09 -15.24
N PRO A 63 11.99 -7.34 -14.98
CA PRO A 63 12.50 -8.70 -14.80
C PRO A 63 11.77 -9.40 -13.65
N GLU A 64 11.58 -10.71 -13.76
CA GLU A 64 10.90 -11.52 -12.75
C GLU A 64 11.55 -11.39 -11.36
N GLU A 65 12.87 -11.36 -11.31
CA GLU A 65 13.66 -11.20 -10.08
C GLU A 65 13.37 -9.88 -9.34
N LEU A 66 13.02 -8.82 -10.09
CA LEU A 66 12.64 -7.54 -9.51
C LEU A 66 11.17 -7.51 -9.10
N ALA A 67 10.31 -8.26 -9.79
CA ALA A 67 8.89 -8.32 -9.51
C ALA A 67 8.54 -9.25 -8.33
N ALA A 68 9.35 -10.27 -8.08
CA ALA A 68 9.13 -11.22 -7.00
C ALA A 68 9.32 -10.57 -5.62
N GLY A 69 8.33 -10.75 -4.74
CA GLY A 69 8.34 -10.25 -3.37
C GLY A 69 7.62 -11.19 -2.41
N GLN A 70 7.84 -11.02 -1.10
CA GLN A 70 7.24 -11.88 -0.06
C GLN A 70 5.73 -11.65 0.09
N TYR A 71 5.21 -10.49 -0.33
CA TYR A 71 3.81 -10.09 -0.16
C TYR A 71 3.16 -10.00 -1.54
N PRO A 72 2.55 -11.09 -2.04
CA PRO A 72 1.95 -11.11 -3.37
C PRO A 72 0.75 -10.17 -3.44
N VAL A 73 0.69 -9.34 -4.47
CA VAL A 73 -0.38 -8.36 -4.66
C VAL A 73 -1.04 -8.46 -6.03
N GLY A 74 -0.50 -9.26 -6.94
CA GLY A 74 -1.07 -9.45 -8.26
C GLY A 74 -0.14 -10.13 -9.25
N THR A 75 -0.47 -10.05 -10.52
CA THR A 75 0.27 -10.66 -11.63
C THR A 75 0.69 -9.58 -12.63
N VAL A 76 1.91 -9.68 -13.13
CA VAL A 76 2.40 -8.79 -14.18
C VAL A 76 1.75 -9.12 -15.52
N HIS A 77 1.08 -8.14 -16.11
CA HIS A 77 0.50 -8.24 -17.44
C HIS A 77 1.21 -7.33 -18.43
N TYR A 78 1.46 -7.85 -19.63
CA TYR A 78 1.95 -7.05 -20.74
C TYR A 78 1.18 -7.39 -22.01
N GLY A 79 0.44 -6.45 -22.52
CA GLY A 79 -0.55 -6.69 -23.57
C GLY A 79 -1.65 -7.63 -23.10
N ARG A 80 -1.85 -8.75 -23.79
CA ARG A 80 -2.84 -9.78 -23.41
C ARG A 80 -2.23 -10.97 -22.64
N ASN A 81 -0.95 -10.93 -22.37
CA ASN A 81 -0.25 -12.03 -21.69
C ASN A 81 -0.08 -11.74 -20.21
N SER A 82 -0.31 -12.78 -19.41
CA SER A 82 0.07 -12.82 -17.98
C SER A 82 1.44 -13.50 -17.88
N TYR A 83 2.29 -12.99 -17.01
CA TYR A 83 3.65 -13.47 -16.84
C TYR A 83 3.81 -14.13 -15.47
N TYR A 84 4.42 -13.44 -14.56
CA TYR A 84 4.77 -13.89 -13.22
C TYR A 84 4.05 -13.07 -12.17
N GLU A 85 4.08 -13.57 -10.95
CA GLU A 85 3.50 -12.90 -9.81
C GLU A 85 4.30 -11.65 -9.43
N PHE A 86 3.59 -10.59 -9.06
CA PHE A 86 4.17 -9.37 -8.51
C PHE A 86 3.90 -9.31 -7.02
N GLY A 87 4.95 -9.15 -6.22
CA GLY A 87 4.87 -9.02 -4.78
C GLY A 87 5.71 -7.86 -4.25
N LEU A 88 5.27 -7.30 -3.14
CA LEU A 88 6.05 -6.32 -2.39
C LEU A 88 7.14 -7.00 -1.57
N LYS A 89 8.28 -6.33 -1.41
CA LYS A 89 9.40 -6.78 -0.58
C LYS A 89 9.33 -6.13 0.80
N GLU A 90 9.79 -6.82 1.83
CA GLU A 90 9.70 -6.32 3.21
C GLU A 90 10.35 -4.94 3.39
N HIS A 91 11.47 -4.68 2.74
CA HIS A 91 12.16 -3.39 2.83
C HIS A 91 11.38 -2.23 2.18
N GLU A 92 10.41 -2.50 1.29
CA GLU A 92 9.59 -1.48 0.66
C GLU A 92 8.55 -0.89 1.63
N PHE A 93 8.20 -1.63 2.70
CA PHE A 93 7.33 -1.12 3.77
C PHE A 93 7.99 -0.07 4.67
N ILE A 94 9.31 0.10 4.61
CA ILE A 94 10.01 1.21 5.26
C ILE A 94 9.63 2.54 4.60
N GLN A 95 9.24 2.50 3.33
CA GLN A 95 8.79 3.65 2.56
C GLN A 95 7.26 3.76 2.60
N HIS A 96 6.75 4.95 2.30
CA HIS A 96 5.30 5.17 2.20
C HIS A 96 4.74 4.56 0.92
N ILE A 97 3.64 3.81 1.04
CA ILE A 97 2.92 3.25 -0.09
C ILE A 97 1.65 4.05 -0.31
N GLY A 98 1.48 4.64 -1.48
CA GLY A 98 0.26 5.35 -1.88
C GLY A 98 -0.59 4.50 -2.82
N ILE A 99 -1.87 4.26 -2.47
CA ILE A 99 -2.84 3.54 -3.32
C ILE A 99 -3.82 4.54 -3.89
N PHE A 100 -3.71 4.82 -5.19
CA PHE A 100 -4.51 5.84 -5.88
C PHE A 100 -5.42 5.20 -6.93
N GLY A 101 -6.59 5.79 -7.12
CA GLY A 101 -7.56 5.36 -8.13
C GLY A 101 -8.96 5.92 -7.87
N ARG A 102 -9.80 5.90 -8.89
CA ARG A 102 -11.21 6.32 -8.77
C ARG A 102 -12.02 5.35 -7.90
N SER A 103 -13.23 5.73 -7.51
CA SER A 103 -14.14 4.84 -6.78
C SER A 103 -14.40 3.56 -7.58
N GLY A 104 -14.45 2.42 -6.90
CA GLY A 104 -14.66 1.11 -7.54
C GLY A 104 -13.43 0.50 -8.23
N SER A 105 -12.25 1.14 -8.21
CA SER A 105 -11.05 0.62 -8.88
C SER A 105 -10.28 -0.46 -8.11
N GLY A 106 -10.82 -0.99 -7.00
CA GLY A 106 -10.16 -2.06 -6.24
C GLY A 106 -9.11 -1.61 -5.22
N LYS A 107 -9.01 -0.29 -4.88
CA LYS A 107 -8.03 0.18 -3.88
C LYS A 107 -8.11 -0.54 -2.54
N THR A 108 -9.31 -0.76 -2.03
CA THR A 108 -9.53 -1.47 -0.77
C THR A 108 -9.15 -2.95 -0.89
N ASN A 109 -9.42 -3.57 -2.03
CA ASN A 109 -9.03 -4.96 -2.27
C ASN A 109 -7.51 -5.12 -2.28
N LEU A 110 -6.78 -4.18 -2.90
CA LEU A 110 -5.32 -4.19 -2.84
C LEU A 110 -4.82 -4.02 -1.40
N ALA A 111 -5.43 -3.12 -0.63
CA ALA A 111 -5.08 -2.96 0.78
C ALA A 111 -5.36 -4.25 1.58
N TYR A 112 -6.45 -4.97 1.30
CA TYR A 112 -6.74 -6.27 1.92
C TYR A 112 -5.68 -7.32 1.61
N LEU A 113 -5.22 -7.42 0.36
CA LEU A 113 -4.15 -8.34 -0.03
C LEU A 113 -2.86 -8.05 0.74
N ILE A 114 -2.52 -6.77 0.91
CA ILE A 114 -1.35 -6.36 1.71
C ILE A 114 -1.51 -6.78 3.17
N LEU A 115 -2.69 -6.52 3.77
CA LEU A 115 -2.97 -6.90 5.16
C LEU A 115 -2.94 -8.42 5.35
N GLN A 116 -3.50 -9.18 4.39
CA GLN A 116 -3.44 -10.63 4.39
C GLN A 116 -1.99 -11.13 4.37
N GLY A 117 -1.16 -10.60 3.48
CA GLY A 117 0.25 -10.94 3.43
C GLY A 117 0.99 -10.63 4.74
N LEU A 118 0.64 -9.53 5.42
CA LEU A 118 1.21 -9.21 6.74
C LEU A 118 0.79 -10.22 7.82
N VAL A 119 -0.48 -10.64 7.82
CA VAL A 119 -0.99 -11.69 8.74
C VAL A 119 -0.27 -13.01 8.49
N ASP A 120 -0.17 -13.44 7.23
CA ASP A 120 0.49 -14.69 6.84
C ASP A 120 1.99 -14.69 7.24
N ALA A 121 2.61 -13.51 7.22
CA ALA A 121 3.99 -13.32 7.68
C ALA A 121 4.12 -13.10 9.22
N GLY A 122 3.02 -13.15 9.98
CA GLY A 122 3.01 -12.90 11.42
C GLY A 122 3.41 -11.47 11.81
N LYS A 123 3.21 -10.49 10.92
CA LYS A 123 3.56 -9.08 11.14
C LYS A 123 2.37 -8.31 11.73
N PRO A 124 2.60 -7.50 12.78
CA PRO A 124 1.54 -6.65 13.32
C PRO A 124 1.23 -5.48 12.38
N PHE A 125 -0.02 -5.04 12.40
CA PHE A 125 -0.45 -3.86 11.68
C PHE A 125 -1.48 -3.04 12.47
N LEU A 126 -1.65 -1.78 12.10
CA LEU A 126 -2.67 -0.89 12.63
C LEU A 126 -3.36 -0.17 11.47
N VAL A 127 -4.70 -0.21 11.46
CA VAL A 127 -5.51 0.46 10.43
C VAL A 127 -6.37 1.56 11.06
N PHE A 128 -6.24 2.78 10.54
CA PHE A 128 -7.16 3.87 10.85
C PHE A 128 -8.28 3.89 9.81
N ASP A 129 -9.39 3.21 10.12
CA ASP A 129 -10.50 3.01 9.20
C ASP A 129 -11.56 4.11 9.32
N TRP A 130 -11.38 5.21 8.62
CA TRP A 130 -12.34 6.32 8.59
C TRP A 130 -13.68 5.94 7.94
N LYS A 131 -13.65 5.07 6.92
CA LYS A 131 -14.81 4.69 6.12
C LYS A 131 -15.53 3.43 6.61
N ARG A 132 -14.98 2.74 7.59
CA ARG A 132 -15.48 1.46 8.13
C ARG A 132 -15.48 0.32 7.10
N ASN A 133 -14.54 0.34 6.15
CA ASN A 133 -14.45 -0.67 5.10
C ASN A 133 -13.71 -1.94 5.56
N TYR A 134 -12.92 -1.87 6.63
CA TYR A 134 -12.05 -2.98 7.07
C TYR A 134 -12.70 -3.88 8.12
N ARG A 135 -13.93 -3.60 8.54
CA ARG A 135 -14.64 -4.40 9.56
C ARG A 135 -14.95 -5.81 9.10
N ASP A 136 -15.20 -5.98 7.80
CA ASP A 136 -15.52 -7.28 7.21
C ASP A 136 -14.35 -8.28 7.32
N LEU A 137 -13.12 -7.80 7.55
CA LEU A 137 -11.96 -8.67 7.82
C LEU A 137 -12.15 -9.54 9.07
N VAL A 138 -12.91 -9.10 10.07
CA VAL A 138 -13.20 -9.88 11.29
C VAL A 138 -13.90 -11.20 10.98
N ALA A 139 -14.61 -11.29 9.86
CA ALA A 139 -15.27 -12.52 9.42
C ALA A 139 -14.28 -13.56 8.85
N GLY A 140 -13.06 -13.16 8.50
CA GLY A 140 -12.00 -14.04 8.00
C GLY A 140 -11.34 -14.81 9.15
N LYS A 141 -11.16 -16.11 8.99
CA LYS A 141 -10.53 -16.98 10.01
C LYS A 141 -9.06 -16.57 10.26
N GLU A 142 -8.40 -16.10 9.25
CA GLU A 142 -7.03 -15.59 9.28
C GLU A 142 -6.86 -14.32 10.11
N PHE A 143 -7.95 -13.57 10.31
CA PHE A 143 -8.01 -12.35 11.12
C PHE A 143 -8.63 -12.55 12.52
N ALA A 144 -8.61 -13.77 13.04
CA ALA A 144 -9.23 -14.10 14.33
C ALA A 144 -8.68 -13.26 15.51
N ASP A 145 -7.44 -12.80 15.43
CA ASP A 145 -6.81 -11.96 16.45
C ASP A 145 -6.98 -10.45 16.20
N LEU A 146 -7.76 -10.06 15.16
CA LEU A 146 -7.99 -8.67 14.83
C LEU A 146 -8.88 -7.98 15.87
N LEU A 147 -8.38 -6.93 16.50
CA LEU A 147 -9.15 -6.11 17.43
C LEU A 147 -9.68 -4.86 16.72
N VAL A 148 -11.00 -4.69 16.72
CA VAL A 148 -11.66 -3.52 16.12
C VAL A 148 -12.17 -2.59 17.20
N PHE A 149 -11.51 -1.47 17.41
CA PHE A 149 -11.96 -0.42 18.32
C PHE A 149 -12.87 0.58 17.62
N THR A 150 -13.93 1.01 18.29
CA THR A 150 -14.85 2.01 17.74
C THR A 150 -14.83 3.27 18.58
N VAL A 151 -14.31 4.35 18.01
CA VAL A 151 -14.29 5.65 18.67
C VAL A 151 -15.71 6.21 18.80
N GLY A 152 -16.07 6.66 20.00
CA GLY A 152 -17.37 7.30 20.29
C GLY A 152 -18.57 6.34 20.32
N ARG A 153 -18.36 5.03 20.49
CA ARG A 153 -19.42 4.03 20.68
C ARG A 153 -19.12 3.13 21.88
N ASP A 154 -20.17 2.55 22.46
CA ASP A 154 -20.05 1.68 23.63
C ASP A 154 -19.57 0.27 23.29
N VAL A 155 -19.62 -0.14 22.00
CA VAL A 155 -19.15 -1.46 21.55
C VAL A 155 -17.64 -1.37 21.27
N LEU A 156 -16.84 -2.09 22.03
CA LEU A 156 -15.36 -2.04 22.02
C LEU A 156 -14.83 -0.60 21.89
N PRO A 157 -15.07 0.25 22.91
CA PRO A 157 -14.68 1.65 22.83
C PRO A 157 -13.15 1.78 22.87
N PHE A 158 -12.62 2.63 22.01
CA PHE A 158 -11.23 3.05 22.14
C PHE A 158 -11.12 4.01 23.35
N ARG A 159 -10.66 3.48 24.48
CA ARG A 159 -10.45 4.27 25.71
C ARG A 159 -8.97 4.61 25.82
N PHE A 160 -8.68 5.87 25.70
CA PHE A 160 -7.33 6.40 25.81
C PHE A 160 -7.33 7.65 26.68
N ASN A 161 -6.47 7.69 27.70
CA ASN A 161 -6.27 8.90 28.47
C ASN A 161 -5.02 9.63 27.93
N PRO A 162 -5.20 10.71 27.17
CA PRO A 162 -4.09 11.42 26.55
C PRO A 162 -3.20 12.16 27.58
N LEU A 163 -3.64 12.32 28.82
CA LEU A 163 -2.86 12.98 29.87
C LEU A 163 -1.83 12.04 30.52
N VAL A 164 -1.93 10.73 30.30
CA VAL A 164 -0.98 9.74 30.81
C VAL A 164 0.15 9.53 29.81
N PRO A 165 1.40 9.87 30.15
CA PRO A 165 2.53 9.63 29.26
C PRO A 165 2.83 8.14 29.13
N PRO A 166 3.33 7.68 27.98
CA PRO A 166 3.82 6.32 27.83
C PRO A 166 5.01 6.04 28.77
N PRO A 167 5.24 4.76 29.14
CA PRO A 167 6.40 4.39 29.94
C PRO A 167 7.71 4.90 29.33
N GLY A 168 8.58 5.46 30.16
CA GLY A 168 9.86 6.01 29.73
C GLY A 168 9.81 7.42 29.12
N THR A 169 8.63 8.03 28.99
CA THR A 169 8.50 9.38 28.43
C THR A 169 8.28 10.41 29.56
N PRO A 170 9.13 11.46 29.68
CA PRO A 170 8.94 12.51 30.66
C PRO A 170 7.60 13.25 30.47
N ALA A 171 6.83 13.44 31.54
CA ALA A 171 5.50 14.06 31.50
C ALA A 171 5.49 15.44 30.81
N LYS A 172 6.53 16.24 31.01
CA LYS A 172 6.66 17.57 30.37
C LYS A 172 6.80 17.47 28.85
N VAL A 173 7.55 16.47 28.36
CA VAL A 173 7.76 16.25 26.92
C VAL A 173 6.46 15.75 26.28
N TRP A 174 5.82 14.79 26.95
CA TRP A 174 4.53 14.28 26.51
C TRP A 174 3.46 15.36 26.41
N LEU A 175 3.31 16.15 27.49
CA LEU A 175 2.33 17.23 27.54
C LEU A 175 2.55 18.28 26.44
N LYS A 176 3.82 18.65 26.16
CA LYS A 176 4.14 19.58 25.09
C LYS A 176 3.70 19.01 23.73
N LYS A 177 3.98 17.73 23.47
CA LYS A 177 3.54 17.05 22.25
C LYS A 177 2.03 16.92 22.13
N LEU A 178 1.35 16.61 23.22
CA LEU A 178 -0.11 16.55 23.26
C LEU A 178 -0.74 17.90 22.90
N ILE A 179 -0.24 18.99 23.48
CA ILE A 179 -0.72 20.34 23.20
C ILE A 179 -0.44 20.72 21.74
N GLU A 180 0.73 20.38 21.22
CA GLU A 180 1.08 20.59 19.82
C GLU A 180 0.06 19.88 18.88
N VAL A 181 -0.26 18.61 19.15
CA VAL A 181 -1.26 17.84 18.39
C VAL A 181 -2.64 18.49 18.48
N LEU A 182 -3.09 18.91 19.67
CA LEU A 182 -4.38 19.57 19.86
C LEU A 182 -4.45 20.91 19.10
N CYS A 183 -3.39 21.70 19.19
CA CYS A 183 -3.33 22.98 18.48
C CYS A 183 -3.41 22.79 16.95
N HIS A 184 -2.73 21.79 16.39
CA HIS A 184 -2.83 21.45 14.97
C HIS A 184 -4.21 20.90 14.60
N ALA A 185 -4.76 19.98 15.38
CA ALA A 185 -6.05 19.34 15.09
C ALA A 185 -7.24 20.33 15.10
N TYR A 186 -7.17 21.35 15.94
CA TYR A 186 -8.24 22.36 16.11
C TYR A 186 -7.86 23.72 15.56
N PHE A 187 -6.75 23.87 14.85
CA PHE A 187 -6.27 25.13 14.27
C PHE A 187 -6.14 26.25 15.33
N LEU A 188 -5.68 25.90 16.53
CA LEU A 188 -5.51 26.83 17.62
C LEU A 188 -4.23 27.64 17.45
N GLY A 189 -4.29 28.95 17.67
CA GLY A 189 -3.13 29.83 17.59
C GLY A 189 -2.13 29.63 18.73
N GLU A 190 -0.91 30.17 18.59
CA GLU A 190 0.17 30.04 19.55
C GLU A 190 -0.19 30.54 20.97
N GLY A 191 -1.01 31.58 21.07
CA GLY A 191 -1.48 32.06 22.37
C GLY A 191 -2.22 31.01 23.18
N VAL A 192 -3.03 30.17 22.53
CA VAL A 192 -3.77 29.07 23.16
C VAL A 192 -2.81 27.97 23.61
N SER A 193 -1.77 27.67 22.84
CA SER A 193 -0.75 26.67 23.23
C SER A 193 -0.03 27.08 24.53
N ILE A 194 0.30 28.34 24.67
CA ILE A 194 0.94 28.90 25.90
C ILE A 194 0.00 28.81 27.10
N LEU A 195 -1.28 29.15 26.93
CA LEU A 195 -2.28 29.04 27.97
C LEU A 195 -2.49 27.62 28.45
N LEU A 196 -2.60 26.65 27.50
CA LEU A 196 -2.74 25.24 27.81
C LEU A 196 -1.51 24.71 28.55
N LEU A 197 -0.31 25.08 28.14
CA LEU A 197 0.93 24.71 28.82
C LEU A 197 0.98 25.27 30.25
N ARG A 198 0.55 26.51 30.48
CA ARG A 198 0.48 27.12 31.82
C ARG A 198 -0.56 26.43 32.70
N ALA A 199 -1.76 26.21 32.20
CA ALA A 199 -2.85 25.55 32.91
C ALA A 199 -2.57 24.09 33.29
N SER A 200 -1.72 23.41 32.53
CA SER A 200 -1.41 22.00 32.74
C SER A 200 -0.22 21.76 33.67
N ARG A 201 0.58 22.78 33.97
CA ARG A 201 1.78 22.65 34.83
C ARG A 201 1.52 22.10 36.23
N PRO A 202 0.49 22.51 36.99
CA PRO A 202 0.24 22.00 38.33
C PRO A 202 -0.35 20.58 38.38
N LYS A 203 -0.87 20.06 37.28
CA LYS A 203 -1.52 18.74 37.19
C LYS A 203 -0.60 17.60 36.76
N CYS A 204 0.66 17.91 36.47
CA CYS A 204 1.67 16.93 36.02
C CYS A 204 2.58 16.45 37.14
N ASP A 205 2.23 16.68 38.42
CA ASP A 205 2.95 16.06 39.54
C ASP A 205 2.72 14.53 39.49
N ALA A 206 3.81 13.80 39.54
CA ALA A 206 3.86 12.34 39.33
C ALA A 206 2.99 11.52 40.30
N SER A 207 2.45 12.16 41.37
CA SER A 207 1.56 11.52 42.33
C SER A 207 0.13 11.27 41.81
N VAL A 208 -0.31 11.97 40.77
CA VAL A 208 -1.68 11.89 40.21
C VAL A 208 -1.76 10.90 39.01
N LEU A 209 -0.61 10.52 38.43
CA LEU A 209 -0.51 9.68 37.23
C LEU A 209 -0.20 8.22 37.59
N ARG A 210 -0.98 7.60 38.48
CA ARG A 210 -0.91 6.14 38.61
C ARG A 210 -1.61 5.48 37.43
N PRO A 211 -0.96 4.58 36.72
CA PRO A 211 -1.63 3.79 35.68
C PRO A 211 -2.69 2.91 36.33
N SER A 212 -3.96 3.14 36.03
CA SER A 212 -5.01 2.16 36.35
C SER A 212 -4.81 0.98 35.41
N ALA A 213 -4.65 -0.22 35.97
CA ALA A 213 -4.61 -1.54 35.32
C ALA A 213 -3.78 -1.68 34.03
N SER A 214 -2.91 -2.65 34.01
CA SER A 214 -2.04 -2.95 32.88
C SER A 214 -2.88 -3.31 31.63
N TRP A 215 -2.49 -2.84 30.48
CA TRP A 215 -3.07 -3.15 29.18
C TRP A 215 -3.17 -4.68 28.93
N HIS A 216 -2.31 -5.47 29.58
CA HIS A 216 -2.33 -6.93 29.55
C HIS A 216 -3.57 -7.54 30.20
N GLU A 217 -4.11 -6.95 31.28
CA GLU A 217 -5.33 -7.42 31.93
C GLU A 217 -6.58 -7.12 31.11
N THR A 218 -6.60 -5.97 30.43
CA THR A 218 -7.72 -5.62 29.54
C THR A 218 -7.77 -6.51 28.30
N ALA A 219 -6.62 -6.85 27.71
CA ALA A 219 -6.54 -7.75 26.55
C ALA A 219 -6.90 -9.21 26.93
N SER A 220 -6.56 -9.67 28.13
CA SER A 220 -6.93 -11.02 28.62
C SER A 220 -8.43 -11.11 28.95
N ALA A 221 -9.02 -10.06 29.49
CA ALA A 221 -10.46 -10.01 29.79
C ALA A 221 -11.31 -9.99 28.49
N ILE A 222 -10.82 -9.37 27.43
CA ILE A 222 -11.50 -9.35 26.13
C ILE A 222 -11.49 -10.75 25.46
N ARG A 223 -10.40 -11.54 25.62
CA ARG A 223 -10.29 -12.90 25.06
C ARG A 223 -11.21 -13.92 25.73
N SER A 224 -11.64 -13.68 26.96
CA SER A 224 -12.51 -14.61 27.72
C SER A 224 -14.01 -14.41 27.49
N THR A 225 -14.40 -13.43 26.68
CA THR A 225 -15.82 -13.03 26.50
C THR A 225 -16.34 -13.31 25.08
N TRP A 226 -15.56 -14.00 24.23
CA TRP A 226 -15.96 -14.43 22.87
C TRP A 226 -15.80 -15.93 22.64
#